data_4de03aba77aabe98b3cf2db983427c61
#
_entry.id   4de03aba77aabe98b3cf2db983427c61
#
_cell.length_a   1.000
_cell.length_b   1.000
_cell.length_c   1.000
_cell.angle_alpha   90.00
_cell.angle_beta   90.00
_cell.angle_gamma   90.00
#
_symmetry.space_group_name_H-M   'P 1'
#
loop_
_entity.id
_entity.type
_entity.pdbx_description
1 polymer ?
#
loop_
_entity_poly.entity_id
_entity_poly.type
_entity_poly.pdbx_seq_one_letter_code
_entity_poly.pdbx_strand_id
1 'polypeptide(L)'
;VYAIPGGFWEGKCYPGAAEWIRSWKEMPKDAYDSLYKQFNPTSFDAKAWAKQARQMGANYMIFTTKHHDGFCLWPSKYTDYTIAHTPYKKDVVKQIVDAYTAEGIDVHLYFSIIDWNHKGYRPAPPETRQDSIAYETFKEFTRNQLIELLTDYPAIKGLWFDGSWDKAWMNEAAWVDTLGLELRKLHPGLIIGSRFRADEYGKRHYDSNGDLIDDYDQTWERDLPNSLEDLNGSDWDCVMTIPENQWGYHAEWRGYVKTSYDLLEMMVKAVSLNGNFVLNFGPDGKGNIRSEETKLAKEIGDWMKINKEAIYGTSHSTVQKQDWGYFTQKGNKLYMCVFNRPINNLLKIEIPKGGIIPMKAYFLENNQETEIQNAGKNCLLYTSDAADERSSV
;
A
#
# COMPACT_ATOMS: atom_id res chain seq x y z
N VAL A 1 -7.00 5.41 16.19
CA VAL A 1 -7.05 6.42 17.28
C VAL A 1 -5.84 7.35 17.25
N TYR A 2 -4.70 6.91 16.77
CA TYR A 2 -3.43 7.66 16.71
C TYR A 2 -3.50 9.02 15.98
N ALA A 3 -4.43 9.19 15.06
CA ALA A 3 -4.63 10.48 14.38
C ALA A 3 -5.14 11.60 15.32
N ILE A 4 -5.67 11.25 16.50
CA ILE A 4 -6.15 12.23 17.49
C ILE A 4 -4.99 13.00 18.09
N PRO A 5 -3.95 12.34 18.67
CA PRO A 5 -2.77 13.05 19.15
C PRO A 5 -1.92 13.60 17.99
N GLY A 6 -1.96 13.00 16.81
CA GLY A 6 -1.23 13.50 15.63
C GLY A 6 0.25 13.76 15.86
N GLY A 7 0.94 12.88 16.60
CA GLY A 7 2.35 13.04 16.97
C GLY A 7 2.59 13.88 18.23
N PHE A 8 1.54 14.30 18.95
CA PHE A 8 1.65 15.08 20.18
C PHE A 8 1.23 14.27 21.41
N TRP A 9 1.92 14.50 22.52
CA TRP A 9 1.53 14.00 23.82
C TRP A 9 1.97 14.98 24.92
N GLU A 10 1.07 15.30 25.85
CA GLU A 10 1.31 16.26 26.95
C GLU A 10 1.95 17.58 26.48
N GLY A 11 1.47 18.11 25.38
CA GLY A 11 1.94 19.38 24.79
C GLY A 11 3.30 19.32 24.10
N LYS A 12 3.90 18.14 23.96
CA LYS A 12 5.17 17.94 23.25
C LYS A 12 4.94 17.25 21.91
N CYS A 13 5.63 17.76 20.89
CA CYS A 13 5.72 17.11 19.57
C CYS A 13 6.81 16.03 19.61
N TYR A 14 6.50 14.85 19.06
CA TYR A 14 7.43 13.72 18.99
C TYR A 14 7.74 13.40 17.53
N PRO A 15 9.02 13.45 17.12
CA PRO A 15 9.43 13.32 15.71
C PRO A 15 9.50 11.86 15.24
N GLY A 16 8.60 11.02 15.64
CA GLY A 16 8.51 9.62 15.21
C GLY A 16 7.24 9.36 14.40
N ALA A 17 7.05 8.13 13.95
CA ALA A 17 5.82 7.73 13.32
C ALA A 17 4.65 7.87 14.29
N ALA A 18 3.67 8.72 13.93
CA ALA A 18 2.57 9.08 14.83
C ALA A 18 1.73 7.85 15.25
N GLU A 19 1.60 6.87 14.36
CA GLU A 19 0.87 5.62 14.60
C GLU A 19 1.53 4.69 15.64
N TRP A 20 2.83 4.91 15.91
CA TRP A 20 3.60 4.17 16.91
C TRP A 20 3.81 4.94 18.22
N ILE A 21 3.25 6.15 18.38
CA ILE A 21 3.49 7.02 19.52
C ILE A 21 3.23 6.33 20.87
N ARG A 22 2.20 5.49 20.94
CA ARG A 22 1.87 4.71 22.14
C ARG A 22 3.04 3.83 22.59
N SER A 23 3.66 3.11 21.66
CA SER A 23 4.76 2.20 21.95
C SER A 23 6.06 2.95 22.26
N TRP A 24 6.43 3.93 21.41
CA TRP A 24 7.72 4.63 21.57
C TRP A 24 7.81 5.53 22.79
N LYS A 25 6.67 5.99 23.29
CA LYS A 25 6.62 6.89 24.46
C LYS A 25 6.17 6.17 25.71
N GLU A 26 6.00 4.85 25.64
CA GLU A 26 5.52 4.05 26.76
C GLU A 26 4.31 4.72 27.44
N MET A 27 3.40 5.21 26.62
CA MET A 27 2.22 5.95 27.09
C MET A 27 1.40 5.06 28.03
N PRO A 28 0.92 5.59 29.15
CA PRO A 28 0.04 4.84 30.01
C PRO A 28 -1.15 4.29 29.20
N LYS A 29 -1.35 2.97 29.29
CA LYS A 29 -2.35 2.27 28.46
C LYS A 29 -3.73 2.93 28.55
N ASP A 30 -4.20 3.19 29.76
CA ASP A 30 -5.54 3.75 29.99
C ASP A 30 -5.68 5.17 29.44
N ALA A 31 -4.59 5.96 29.47
CA ALA A 31 -4.59 7.30 28.91
C ALA A 31 -4.74 7.26 27.38
N TYR A 32 -3.91 6.45 26.71
CA TYR A 32 -4.01 6.29 25.25
C TYR A 32 -5.32 5.63 24.82
N ASP A 33 -5.67 4.52 25.46
CA ASP A 33 -6.87 3.75 25.10
C ASP A 33 -8.15 4.57 25.33
N SER A 34 -8.13 5.59 26.19
CA SER A 34 -9.27 6.50 26.38
C SER A 34 -9.51 7.47 25.22
N LEU A 35 -8.53 7.68 24.33
CA LEU A 35 -8.61 8.63 23.22
C LEU A 35 -9.73 8.31 22.24
N TYR A 36 -10.14 7.04 22.09
CA TYR A 36 -11.27 6.68 21.21
C TYR A 36 -12.57 7.38 21.59
N LYS A 37 -12.73 7.80 22.86
CA LYS A 37 -13.89 8.57 23.33
C LYS A 37 -13.98 9.97 22.70
N GLN A 38 -12.89 10.43 22.07
CA GLN A 38 -12.80 11.68 21.34
C GLN A 38 -12.92 11.46 19.81
N PHE A 39 -12.96 10.19 19.35
CA PHE A 39 -12.98 9.89 17.93
C PHE A 39 -14.32 10.28 17.31
N ASN A 40 -14.29 11.38 16.55
CA ASN A 40 -15.45 11.95 15.88
C ASN A 40 -15.04 12.62 14.55
N PRO A 41 -14.80 11.87 13.49
CA PRO A 41 -14.35 12.39 12.21
C PRO A 41 -15.51 13.11 11.48
N THR A 42 -15.80 14.34 11.89
CA THR A 42 -16.93 15.15 11.40
C THR A 42 -16.79 15.59 9.95
N SER A 43 -15.58 15.56 9.39
CA SER A 43 -15.28 15.93 8.00
C SER A 43 -15.05 14.72 7.10
N PHE A 44 -15.17 13.49 7.63
CA PHE A 44 -15.01 12.29 6.85
C PHE A 44 -16.10 12.12 5.81
N ASP A 45 -15.70 12.01 4.54
CA ASP A 45 -16.57 11.75 3.40
C ASP A 45 -15.96 10.64 2.52
N ALA A 46 -16.43 9.41 2.73
CA ALA A 46 -15.95 8.23 2.00
C ALA A 46 -16.18 8.34 0.48
N LYS A 47 -17.27 8.99 0.04
CA LYS A 47 -17.57 9.17 -1.39
C LYS A 47 -16.61 10.16 -2.03
N ALA A 48 -16.28 11.26 -1.33
CA ALA A 48 -15.28 12.21 -1.82
C ALA A 48 -13.90 11.55 -1.93
N TRP A 49 -13.51 10.73 -0.95
CA TRP A 49 -12.25 9.99 -0.98
C TRP A 49 -12.22 8.99 -2.15
N ALA A 50 -13.26 8.19 -2.32
CA ALA A 50 -13.36 7.21 -3.40
C ALA A 50 -13.28 7.87 -4.78
N LYS A 51 -14.00 8.99 -4.98
CA LYS A 51 -13.95 9.77 -6.22
C LYS A 51 -12.55 10.32 -6.49
N GLN A 52 -11.86 10.83 -5.47
CA GLN A 52 -10.49 11.32 -5.62
C GLN A 52 -9.52 10.18 -5.97
N ALA A 53 -9.63 9.03 -5.31
CA ALA A 53 -8.83 7.85 -5.63
C ALA A 53 -9.05 7.38 -7.08
N ARG A 54 -10.32 7.36 -7.55
CA ARG A 54 -10.64 7.02 -8.94
C ARG A 54 -10.06 8.03 -9.93
N GLN A 55 -10.12 9.32 -9.60
CA GLN A 55 -9.53 10.39 -10.43
C GLN A 55 -7.99 10.31 -10.48
N MET A 56 -7.35 9.89 -9.40
CA MET A 56 -5.92 9.63 -9.34
C MET A 56 -5.52 8.41 -10.20
N GLY A 57 -6.46 7.50 -10.48
CA GLY A 57 -6.23 6.30 -11.27
C GLY A 57 -6.11 5.03 -10.42
N ALA A 58 -6.52 5.03 -9.15
CA ALA A 58 -6.50 3.82 -8.35
C ALA A 58 -7.49 2.77 -8.87
N ASN A 59 -7.05 1.51 -8.93
CA ASN A 59 -7.90 0.35 -9.26
C ASN A 59 -8.24 -0.47 -8.01
N TYR A 60 -7.44 -0.39 -6.97
CA TYR A 60 -7.74 -0.97 -5.67
C TYR A 60 -7.30 -0.02 -4.55
N MET A 61 -7.82 -0.25 -3.37
CA MET A 61 -7.45 0.46 -2.16
C MET A 61 -7.29 -0.52 -0.99
N ILE A 62 -6.47 -0.14 -0.02
CA ILE A 62 -6.28 -0.88 1.22
C ILE A 62 -6.71 0.03 2.36
N PHE A 63 -7.73 -0.39 3.13
CA PHE A 63 -8.26 0.40 4.23
C PHE A 63 -7.86 -0.19 5.59
N THR A 64 -7.25 0.63 6.44
CA THR A 64 -6.89 0.25 7.80
C THR A 64 -8.14 0.09 8.66
N THR A 65 -8.55 -1.16 8.94
CA THR A 65 -9.70 -1.46 9.80
C THR A 65 -9.33 -1.44 11.27
N LYS A 66 -8.16 -1.97 11.59
CA LYS A 66 -7.56 -2.01 12.92
C LYS A 66 -6.05 -1.93 12.80
N HIS A 67 -5.41 -0.96 13.44
CA HIS A 67 -3.95 -0.87 13.56
C HIS A 67 -3.45 -1.51 14.85
N HIS A 68 -2.17 -1.45 15.16
CA HIS A 68 -1.54 -2.08 16.33
C HIS A 68 -2.14 -1.65 17.68
N ASP A 69 -2.80 -0.50 17.73
CA ASP A 69 -3.48 -0.03 18.94
C ASP A 69 -4.75 -0.82 19.29
N GLY A 70 -5.24 -1.66 18.38
CA GLY A 70 -6.39 -2.54 18.57
C GLY A 70 -7.75 -1.86 18.38
N PHE A 71 -7.80 -0.55 18.04
CA PHE A 71 -9.06 0.16 17.83
C PHE A 71 -9.73 -0.25 16.52
N CYS A 72 -10.97 -0.75 16.60
CA CYS A 72 -11.73 -1.22 15.45
C CYS A 72 -12.56 -0.10 14.83
N LEU A 73 -12.34 0.19 13.54
CA LEU A 73 -13.11 1.18 12.76
C LEU A 73 -14.47 0.62 12.26
N TRP A 74 -14.86 -0.56 12.71
CA TRP A 74 -16.17 -1.20 12.52
C TRP A 74 -16.75 -1.59 13.90
N PRO A 75 -18.07 -1.81 14.00
CA PRO A 75 -18.73 -2.17 15.29
C PRO A 75 -18.52 -3.66 15.62
N SER A 76 -17.26 -4.04 15.89
CA SER A 76 -16.92 -5.43 16.26
C SER A 76 -17.69 -5.91 17.48
N LYS A 77 -18.19 -7.14 17.42
CA LYS A 77 -18.92 -7.81 18.51
C LYS A 77 -18.00 -8.41 19.57
N TYR A 78 -16.68 -8.41 19.30
CA TYR A 78 -15.68 -9.10 20.12
C TYR A 78 -14.90 -8.18 21.04
N THR A 79 -15.10 -6.87 20.96
CA THR A 79 -14.46 -5.89 21.84
C THR A 79 -15.30 -4.61 21.95
N ASP A 80 -15.21 -3.94 23.10
CA ASP A 80 -15.80 -2.61 23.29
C ASP A 80 -14.90 -1.47 22.74
N TYR A 81 -13.66 -1.78 22.30
CA TYR A 81 -12.72 -0.81 21.76
C TYR A 81 -12.97 -0.60 20.26
N THR A 82 -14.16 -0.11 19.96
CA THR A 82 -14.69 0.03 18.60
C THR A 82 -15.31 1.39 18.34
N ILE A 83 -15.53 1.67 17.07
CA ILE A 83 -16.24 2.85 16.57
C ILE A 83 -17.64 3.01 17.18
N ALA A 84 -18.30 1.92 17.54
CA ALA A 84 -19.65 1.93 18.13
C ALA A 84 -19.72 2.68 19.47
N HIS A 85 -18.61 2.70 20.20
CA HIS A 85 -18.49 3.36 21.51
C HIS A 85 -17.84 4.74 21.46
N THR A 86 -17.76 5.33 20.27
CA THR A 86 -17.25 6.68 20.03
C THR A 86 -18.40 7.68 19.85
N PRO A 87 -18.15 9.00 19.88
CA PRO A 87 -19.16 10.00 19.49
C PRO A 87 -19.65 9.85 18.05
N TYR A 88 -18.82 9.33 17.14
CA TYR A 88 -19.16 9.16 15.74
C TYR A 88 -20.15 8.02 15.50
N LYS A 89 -19.98 6.88 16.12
CA LYS A 89 -20.87 5.68 16.11
C LYS A 89 -21.18 5.06 14.76
N LYS A 90 -20.77 5.65 13.65
CA LYS A 90 -21.06 5.14 12.30
C LYS A 90 -19.93 4.20 11.87
N ASP A 91 -20.31 3.11 11.25
CA ASP A 91 -19.38 2.14 10.68
C ASP A 91 -18.57 2.76 9.53
N VAL A 92 -17.28 3.03 9.78
CA VAL A 92 -16.37 3.63 8.80
C VAL A 92 -15.98 2.61 7.74
N VAL A 93 -15.77 1.35 8.12
CA VAL A 93 -15.40 0.27 7.18
C VAL A 93 -16.52 0.10 6.14
N LYS A 94 -17.78 0.03 6.59
CA LYS A 94 -18.91 -0.06 5.67
C LYS A 94 -18.98 1.12 4.70
N GLN A 95 -18.81 2.35 5.21
CA GLN A 95 -18.85 3.55 4.37
C GLN A 95 -17.76 3.53 3.30
N ILE A 96 -16.55 3.08 3.63
CA ILE A 96 -15.43 2.92 2.70
C ILE A 96 -15.74 1.84 1.66
N VAL A 97 -16.13 0.64 2.11
CA VAL A 97 -16.42 -0.47 1.19
C VAL A 97 -17.50 -0.07 0.19
N ASP A 98 -18.61 0.50 0.67
CA ASP A 98 -19.71 0.92 -0.18
C ASP A 98 -19.28 2.00 -1.20
N ALA A 99 -18.52 3.02 -0.76
CA ALA A 99 -18.13 4.14 -1.59
C ALA A 99 -17.11 3.74 -2.67
N TYR A 100 -16.08 2.98 -2.31
CA TYR A 100 -15.03 2.59 -3.25
C TYR A 100 -15.51 1.54 -4.25
N THR A 101 -16.32 0.57 -3.80
CA THR A 101 -16.96 -0.39 -4.70
C THR A 101 -17.89 0.30 -5.71
N ALA A 102 -18.61 1.34 -5.30
CA ALA A 102 -19.45 2.12 -6.20
C ALA A 102 -18.67 2.88 -7.29
N GLU A 103 -17.40 3.24 -7.02
CA GLU A 103 -16.48 3.82 -8.00
C GLU A 103 -15.73 2.77 -8.83
N GLY A 104 -16.00 1.47 -8.64
CA GLY A 104 -15.32 0.37 -9.33
C GLY A 104 -13.88 0.18 -8.88
N ILE A 105 -13.58 0.48 -7.62
CA ILE A 105 -12.29 0.27 -6.98
C ILE A 105 -12.40 -0.94 -6.06
N ASP A 106 -11.53 -1.92 -6.23
CA ASP A 106 -11.47 -3.10 -5.37
C ASP A 106 -10.99 -2.71 -3.96
N VAL A 107 -11.65 -3.22 -2.94
CA VAL A 107 -11.36 -2.89 -1.54
C VAL A 107 -10.68 -4.08 -0.86
N HIS A 108 -9.50 -3.82 -0.30
CA HIS A 108 -8.80 -4.72 0.60
C HIS A 108 -8.82 -4.13 2.01
N LEU A 109 -8.89 -4.99 3.01
CA LEU A 109 -8.88 -4.56 4.41
C LEU A 109 -7.51 -4.83 5.04
N TYR A 110 -6.83 -3.77 5.47
CA TYR A 110 -5.67 -3.91 6.33
C TYR A 110 -6.12 -4.33 7.73
N PHE A 111 -5.47 -5.35 8.24
CA PHE A 111 -5.70 -5.85 9.59
C PHE A 111 -4.37 -6.09 10.31
N SER A 112 -4.18 -5.41 11.44
CA SER A 112 -3.02 -5.66 12.29
C SER A 112 -3.22 -6.93 13.12
N ILE A 113 -2.23 -7.83 13.04
CA ILE A 113 -2.10 -8.99 13.92
C ILE A 113 -1.70 -8.55 15.32
N ILE A 114 -0.83 -7.54 15.43
CA ILE A 114 -0.51 -6.90 16.69
C ILE A 114 -1.75 -6.23 17.26
N ASP A 115 -2.00 -6.42 18.55
CA ASP A 115 -3.10 -5.78 19.26
C ASP A 115 -2.69 -5.40 20.69
N TRP A 116 -2.20 -4.18 20.84
CA TRP A 116 -1.75 -3.67 22.15
C TRP A 116 -2.88 -3.48 23.17
N ASN A 117 -4.13 -3.52 22.75
CA ASN A 117 -5.27 -3.42 23.65
C ASN A 117 -5.65 -4.77 24.24
N HIS A 118 -5.56 -5.86 23.46
CA HIS A 118 -6.01 -7.18 23.90
C HIS A 118 -5.08 -7.77 24.97
N LYS A 119 -5.66 -8.24 26.08
CA LYS A 119 -4.90 -8.74 27.25
C LYS A 119 -4.10 -10.01 26.98
N GLY A 120 -4.50 -10.79 25.99
CA GLY A 120 -3.83 -12.03 25.58
C GLY A 120 -2.74 -11.83 24.53
N TYR A 121 -2.66 -10.64 23.89
CA TYR A 121 -1.62 -10.35 22.93
C TYR A 121 -0.23 -10.35 23.58
N ARG A 122 0.74 -10.90 22.88
CA ARG A 122 2.16 -10.88 23.25
C ARG A 122 3.06 -11.04 22.04
N PRO A 123 4.23 -10.37 21.98
CA PRO A 123 5.19 -10.52 20.90
C PRO A 123 6.06 -11.78 21.03
N ALA A 124 6.32 -12.23 22.28
CA ALA A 124 7.10 -13.41 22.56
C ALA A 124 6.22 -14.64 22.83
N PRO A 125 6.69 -15.86 22.56
CA PRO A 125 5.96 -17.10 22.86
C PRO A 125 5.54 -17.18 24.32
N PRO A 126 4.39 -17.83 24.63
CA PRO A 126 3.96 -18.07 26.01
C PRO A 126 5.02 -18.84 26.83
N GLU A 127 5.34 -18.34 28.02
CA GLU A 127 6.31 -18.98 28.93
C GLU A 127 5.62 -19.79 30.04
N THR A 128 4.40 -19.43 30.37
CA THR A 128 3.62 -20.09 31.42
C THR A 128 2.32 -20.65 30.87
N ARG A 129 1.69 -21.58 31.62
CA ARG A 129 0.35 -22.08 31.29
C ARG A 129 -0.68 -20.95 31.22
N GLN A 130 -0.58 -19.97 32.10
CA GLN A 130 -1.48 -18.81 32.11
C GLN A 130 -1.32 -17.97 30.85
N ASP A 131 -0.09 -17.79 30.41
CA ASP A 131 0.23 -17.10 29.17
C ASP A 131 -0.32 -17.83 27.95
N SER A 132 -0.18 -19.16 27.92
CA SER A 132 -0.74 -19.98 26.83
C SER A 132 -2.24 -19.84 26.75
N ILE A 133 -2.96 -19.91 27.88
CA ILE A 133 -4.41 -19.72 27.93
C ILE A 133 -4.80 -18.33 27.43
N ALA A 134 -4.08 -17.28 27.86
CA ALA A 134 -4.36 -15.92 27.42
C ALA A 134 -4.10 -15.76 25.90
N TYR A 135 -3.04 -16.37 25.39
CA TYR A 135 -2.72 -16.29 23.97
C TYR A 135 -3.72 -17.07 23.08
N GLU A 136 -4.23 -18.21 23.56
CA GLU A 136 -5.32 -18.92 22.88
C GLU A 136 -6.59 -18.04 22.75
N THR A 137 -6.92 -17.28 23.81
CA THR A 137 -8.05 -16.33 23.72
C THR A 137 -7.79 -15.21 22.72
N PHE A 138 -6.54 -14.77 22.56
CA PHE A 138 -6.16 -13.80 21.55
C PHE A 138 -6.25 -14.35 20.12
N LYS A 139 -5.80 -15.59 19.89
CA LYS A 139 -5.95 -16.26 18.60
C LYS A 139 -7.42 -16.39 18.19
N GLU A 140 -8.26 -16.85 19.11
CA GLU A 140 -9.71 -16.98 18.85
C GLU A 140 -10.36 -15.61 18.61
N PHE A 141 -9.98 -14.58 19.35
CA PHE A 141 -10.40 -13.20 19.11
C PHE A 141 -10.04 -12.73 17.72
N THR A 142 -8.78 -12.93 17.30
CA THR A 142 -8.28 -12.55 15.98
C THR A 142 -9.05 -13.28 14.87
N ARG A 143 -9.24 -14.60 15.01
CA ARG A 143 -10.02 -15.41 14.09
C ARG A 143 -11.45 -14.88 13.94
N ASN A 144 -12.11 -14.63 15.07
CA ASN A 144 -13.48 -14.15 15.07
C ASN A 144 -13.66 -12.78 14.43
N GLN A 145 -12.72 -11.84 14.64
CA GLN A 145 -12.72 -10.55 13.97
C GLN A 145 -12.52 -10.68 12.45
N LEU A 146 -11.64 -11.57 11.99
CA LEU A 146 -11.44 -11.80 10.55
C LEU A 146 -12.68 -12.40 9.89
N ILE A 147 -13.33 -13.39 10.53
CA ILE A 147 -14.60 -13.97 10.07
C ILE A 147 -15.70 -12.89 10.03
N GLU A 148 -15.78 -12.04 11.06
CA GLU A 148 -16.73 -10.93 11.13
C GLU A 148 -16.53 -9.97 9.96
N LEU A 149 -15.30 -9.52 9.66
CA LEU A 149 -14.98 -8.64 8.55
C LEU A 149 -15.38 -9.25 7.19
N LEU A 150 -15.08 -10.53 6.95
CA LEU A 150 -15.44 -11.20 5.70
C LEU A 150 -16.96 -11.41 5.55
N THR A 151 -17.66 -11.60 6.67
CA THR A 151 -19.11 -11.83 6.69
C THR A 151 -19.89 -10.52 6.54
N ASP A 152 -19.48 -9.49 7.27
CA ASP A 152 -20.19 -8.21 7.32
C ASP A 152 -19.88 -7.34 6.08
N TYR A 153 -18.72 -7.57 5.39
CA TYR A 153 -18.30 -6.83 4.20
C TYR A 153 -17.97 -7.74 3.01
N PRO A 154 -18.94 -8.47 2.45
CA PRO A 154 -18.68 -9.49 1.42
C PRO A 154 -18.21 -8.92 0.07
N ALA A 155 -18.23 -7.62 -0.14
CA ALA A 155 -17.76 -6.98 -1.37
C ALA A 155 -16.24 -6.80 -1.44
N ILE A 156 -15.51 -7.02 -0.34
CA ILE A 156 -14.04 -6.89 -0.34
C ILE A 156 -13.38 -7.97 -1.21
N LYS A 157 -12.15 -7.69 -1.63
CA LYS A 157 -11.36 -8.61 -2.47
C LYS A 157 -10.19 -9.25 -1.75
N GLY A 158 -9.71 -8.65 -0.66
CA GLY A 158 -8.56 -9.18 0.03
C GLY A 158 -8.38 -8.68 1.45
N LEU A 159 -7.44 -9.32 2.12
CA LEU A 159 -6.93 -8.94 3.43
C LEU A 159 -5.44 -8.61 3.32
N TRP A 160 -5.07 -7.46 3.82
CA TRP A 160 -3.69 -6.99 3.93
C TRP A 160 -3.26 -7.04 5.39
N PHE A 161 -2.35 -7.94 5.72
CA PHE A 161 -1.92 -8.15 7.10
C PHE A 161 -0.67 -7.37 7.46
N ASP A 162 -0.52 -7.10 8.75
CA ASP A 162 0.65 -6.46 9.31
C ASP A 162 0.93 -6.98 10.72
N GLY A 163 2.19 -6.94 11.16
CA GLY A 163 2.56 -7.37 12.51
C GLY A 163 2.80 -8.87 12.67
N SER A 164 3.02 -9.61 11.58
CA SER A 164 3.29 -11.06 11.62
C SER A 164 4.71 -11.43 12.04
N TRP A 165 5.59 -10.46 12.24
CA TRP A 165 6.99 -10.67 12.65
C TRP A 165 7.17 -11.05 14.12
N ASP A 166 6.12 -11.00 14.92
CA ASP A 166 6.16 -11.41 16.32
C ASP A 166 6.41 -12.92 16.45
N LYS A 167 7.38 -13.31 17.28
CA LYS A 167 7.75 -14.72 17.48
C LYS A 167 6.60 -15.57 17.99
N ALA A 168 5.70 -15.01 18.79
CA ALA A 168 4.50 -15.71 19.22
C ALA A 168 3.61 -16.12 18.03
N TRP A 169 3.40 -15.22 17.06
CA TRP A 169 2.63 -15.50 15.86
C TRP A 169 3.35 -16.47 14.91
N MET A 170 4.64 -16.26 14.67
CA MET A 170 5.43 -17.12 13.80
C MET A 170 5.46 -18.57 14.28
N ASN A 171 5.43 -18.81 15.60
CA ASN A 171 5.39 -20.14 16.18
C ASN A 171 4.05 -20.86 15.97
N GLU A 172 2.99 -20.15 15.61
CA GLU A 172 1.66 -20.69 15.35
C GLU A 172 1.42 -21.02 13.86
N ALA A 173 2.47 -21.23 13.11
CA ALA A 173 2.47 -21.44 11.67
C ALA A 173 1.33 -22.37 11.18
N ALA A 174 1.19 -23.57 11.76
CA ALA A 174 0.18 -24.54 11.36
C ALA A 174 -1.26 -24.05 11.64
N TRP A 175 -1.45 -23.29 12.72
CA TRP A 175 -2.75 -22.69 13.03
C TRP A 175 -3.06 -21.55 12.06
N VAL A 176 -2.08 -20.71 11.73
CA VAL A 176 -2.22 -19.60 10.76
C VAL A 176 -2.57 -20.17 9.38
N ASP A 177 -1.90 -21.24 8.93
CA ASP A 177 -2.20 -21.90 7.67
C ASP A 177 -3.64 -22.43 7.64
N THR A 178 -4.07 -23.08 8.73
CA THR A 178 -5.46 -23.55 8.88
C THR A 178 -6.47 -22.39 8.84
N LEU A 179 -6.16 -21.29 9.52
CA LEU A 179 -7.00 -20.09 9.49
C LEU A 179 -7.07 -19.52 8.07
N GLY A 180 -5.98 -19.44 7.34
CA GLY A 180 -5.97 -18.97 5.94
C GLY A 180 -6.90 -19.80 5.05
N LEU A 181 -6.86 -21.13 5.19
CA LEU A 181 -7.79 -22.03 4.47
C LEU A 181 -9.25 -21.79 4.85
N GLU A 182 -9.55 -21.59 6.14
CA GLU A 182 -10.88 -21.26 6.61
C GLU A 182 -11.40 -19.94 6.02
N LEU A 183 -10.58 -18.89 6.02
CA LEU A 183 -10.94 -17.59 5.47
C LEU A 183 -11.21 -17.67 3.96
N ARG A 184 -10.39 -18.40 3.20
CA ARG A 184 -10.59 -18.63 1.76
C ARG A 184 -11.83 -19.46 1.46
N LYS A 185 -12.17 -20.41 2.32
CA LYS A 185 -13.41 -21.19 2.20
C LYS A 185 -14.65 -20.32 2.47
N LEU A 186 -14.56 -19.43 3.44
CA LEU A 186 -15.63 -18.48 3.77
C LEU A 186 -15.82 -17.45 2.65
N HIS A 187 -14.72 -16.98 2.04
CA HIS A 187 -14.74 -15.95 1.01
C HIS A 187 -13.92 -16.43 -0.22
N PRO A 188 -14.53 -17.18 -1.16
CA PRO A 188 -13.84 -17.69 -2.34
C PRO A 188 -13.27 -16.56 -3.21
N GLY A 189 -12.00 -16.69 -3.60
CA GLY A 189 -11.28 -15.66 -4.34
C GLY A 189 -10.63 -14.57 -3.47
N LEU A 190 -10.61 -14.76 -2.14
CA LEU A 190 -9.96 -13.86 -1.21
C LEU A 190 -8.45 -13.80 -1.49
N ILE A 191 -7.93 -12.59 -1.68
CA ILE A 191 -6.50 -12.32 -1.85
C ILE A 191 -5.87 -12.09 -0.48
N ILE A 192 -4.79 -12.83 -0.18
CA ILE A 192 -4.05 -12.74 1.09
C ILE A 192 -2.56 -12.55 0.77
N GLY A 193 -1.96 -11.47 1.26
CA GLY A 193 -0.53 -11.20 1.08
C GLY A 193 0.38 -11.96 2.05
N SER A 194 1.67 -11.98 1.75
CA SER A 194 2.69 -12.77 2.46
C SER A 194 2.83 -12.44 3.96
N ARG A 195 2.50 -11.22 4.37
CA ARG A 195 2.57 -10.82 5.79
C ARG A 195 1.57 -11.53 6.71
N PHE A 196 0.63 -12.29 6.18
CA PHE A 196 -0.20 -13.14 7.03
C PHE A 196 0.60 -14.27 7.67
N ARG A 197 1.53 -14.85 6.92
CA ARG A 197 2.33 -16.01 7.28
C ARG A 197 3.83 -15.73 7.04
N ALA A 198 4.29 -14.50 7.22
CA ALA A 198 5.68 -14.13 7.04
C ALA A 198 6.56 -14.58 8.21
N ASP A 199 7.84 -14.83 7.94
CA ASP A 199 8.88 -14.85 8.95
C ASP A 199 9.35 -13.41 9.28
N GLU A 200 10.35 -13.28 10.15
CA GLU A 200 10.91 -11.97 10.53
C GLU A 200 11.54 -11.18 9.35
N TYR A 201 11.77 -11.83 8.22
CA TYR A 201 12.33 -11.24 7.00
C TYR A 201 11.27 -11.02 5.90
N GLY A 202 10.01 -11.38 6.16
CA GLY A 202 8.93 -11.23 5.19
C GLY A 202 8.95 -12.25 4.04
N LYS A 203 9.67 -13.36 4.18
CA LYS A 203 9.75 -14.38 3.13
C LYS A 203 8.43 -15.06 2.89
N ARG A 204 8.17 -15.41 1.63
CA ARG A 204 7.02 -16.22 1.24
C ARG A 204 7.19 -17.66 1.71
N HIS A 205 6.09 -18.29 2.06
CA HIS A 205 6.04 -19.66 2.55
C HIS A 205 5.26 -20.58 1.61
N TYR A 206 5.63 -21.84 1.65
CA TYR A 206 5.01 -22.91 0.85
C TYR A 206 4.37 -23.94 1.79
N ASP A 207 3.27 -24.51 1.37
CA ASP A 207 2.63 -25.62 2.06
C ASP A 207 3.39 -26.94 1.84
N SER A 208 2.88 -28.04 2.40
CA SER A 208 3.49 -29.37 2.26
C SER A 208 3.49 -29.92 0.83
N ASN A 209 2.67 -29.36 -0.07
CA ASN A 209 2.61 -29.74 -1.47
C ASN A 209 3.54 -28.89 -2.37
N GLY A 210 4.14 -27.85 -1.80
CA GLY A 210 4.97 -26.90 -2.51
C GLY A 210 4.19 -25.74 -3.15
N ASP A 211 2.92 -25.58 -2.80
CA ASP A 211 2.09 -24.45 -3.24
C ASP A 211 2.28 -23.25 -2.32
N LEU A 212 2.29 -22.04 -2.89
CA LEU A 212 2.37 -20.80 -2.12
C LEU A 212 1.14 -20.64 -1.21
N ILE A 213 1.38 -20.30 0.05
CA ILE A 213 0.31 -20.05 1.05
C ILE A 213 -0.32 -18.68 0.82
N ASP A 214 0.49 -17.72 0.37
CA ASP A 214 0.07 -16.35 0.05
C ASP A 214 -0.09 -16.14 -1.47
N ASP A 215 -0.78 -15.06 -1.86
CA ASP A 215 -1.02 -14.72 -3.26
C ASP A 215 0.03 -13.77 -3.84
N TYR A 216 0.67 -12.95 -3.00
CA TYR A 216 1.68 -11.98 -3.43
C TYR A 216 2.64 -11.58 -2.32
N ASP A 217 3.80 -11.06 -2.69
CA ASP A 217 4.85 -10.61 -1.77
C ASP A 217 4.61 -9.18 -1.28
N GLN A 218 4.64 -8.98 0.05
CA GLN A 218 4.50 -7.72 0.75
C GLN A 218 5.79 -7.25 1.43
N THR A 219 6.96 -7.65 0.91
CA THR A 219 8.27 -7.34 1.52
C THR A 219 8.59 -5.84 1.39
N TRP A 220 8.18 -5.21 0.28
CA TRP A 220 8.63 -3.88 -0.08
C TRP A 220 7.78 -2.79 0.57
N GLU A 221 8.37 -2.13 1.54
CA GLU A 221 7.76 -1.05 2.29
C GLU A 221 8.71 0.15 2.38
N ARG A 222 8.31 1.30 1.81
CA ARG A 222 9.10 2.55 1.71
C ARG A 222 10.43 2.38 0.98
N ASP A 223 10.61 1.27 0.32
CA ASP A 223 11.76 0.91 -0.49
C ASP A 223 11.31 0.17 -1.75
N LEU A 224 12.16 0.08 -2.74
CA LEU A 224 11.88 -0.53 -4.03
C LEU A 224 13.02 -1.43 -4.46
N PRO A 225 12.74 -2.61 -5.05
CA PRO A 225 13.78 -3.45 -5.62
C PRO A 225 14.56 -2.71 -6.70
N ASN A 226 15.80 -3.08 -6.91
CA ASN A 226 16.61 -2.51 -7.97
C ASN A 226 16.49 -3.32 -9.27
N SER A 227 16.16 -4.60 -9.16
CA SER A 227 16.03 -5.54 -10.28
C SER A 227 15.01 -6.63 -9.95
N LEU A 228 14.67 -7.44 -10.96
CA LEU A 228 13.82 -8.63 -10.77
C LEU A 228 14.47 -9.69 -9.88
N GLU A 229 15.79 -9.69 -9.75
CA GLU A 229 16.54 -10.64 -8.91
C GLU A 229 16.32 -10.39 -7.42
N ASP A 230 15.93 -9.18 -7.04
CA ASP A 230 15.63 -8.81 -5.65
C ASP A 230 14.26 -9.31 -5.18
N LEU A 231 13.41 -9.79 -6.11
CA LEU A 231 12.03 -10.17 -5.84
C LEU A 231 11.89 -11.63 -5.38
N ASN A 232 10.92 -11.86 -4.50
CA ASN A 232 10.56 -13.20 -4.03
C ASN A 232 9.44 -13.85 -4.89
N GLY A 233 9.25 -13.40 -6.11
CA GLY A 233 8.22 -13.88 -7.05
C GLY A 233 7.78 -12.79 -8.01
N SER A 234 6.80 -13.12 -8.88
CA SER A 234 6.31 -12.20 -9.92
C SER A 234 5.25 -11.22 -9.42
N ASP A 235 4.51 -11.58 -8.37
CA ASP A 235 3.40 -10.80 -7.86
C ASP A 235 3.79 -10.16 -6.53
N TRP A 236 3.84 -8.84 -6.50
CA TRP A 236 4.27 -8.08 -5.33
C TRP A 236 3.67 -6.67 -5.31
N ASP A 237 3.63 -6.07 -4.14
CA ASP A 237 3.32 -4.66 -3.98
C ASP A 237 4.48 -3.88 -3.34
N CYS A 238 4.46 -2.56 -3.56
CA CYS A 238 5.27 -1.59 -2.85
C CYS A 238 4.37 -0.57 -2.17
N VAL A 239 4.45 -0.50 -0.86
CA VAL A 239 3.69 0.47 -0.06
C VAL A 239 4.56 1.67 0.24
N MET A 240 4.08 2.88 -0.16
CA MET A 240 4.85 4.12 -0.05
C MET A 240 4.07 5.21 0.68
N THR A 241 4.77 5.94 1.55
CA THR A 241 4.23 7.12 2.24
C THR A 241 4.51 8.40 1.45
N ILE A 242 3.65 9.39 1.55
CA ILE A 242 3.87 10.74 1.02
C ILE A 242 4.87 11.49 1.91
N PRO A 243 4.61 11.74 3.21
CA PRO A 243 5.66 12.20 4.11
C PRO A 243 6.59 11.04 4.44
N GLU A 244 7.89 11.28 4.45
CA GLU A 244 8.86 10.23 4.78
C GLU A 244 8.60 9.64 6.18
N ASN A 245 8.50 8.31 6.27
CA ASN A 245 8.29 7.57 7.51
C ASN A 245 7.02 7.90 8.31
N GLN A 246 5.97 8.43 7.65
CA GLN A 246 4.67 8.69 8.28
C GLN A 246 3.54 7.96 7.56
N TRP A 247 3.00 6.93 8.17
CA TRP A 247 1.79 6.25 7.69
C TRP A 247 0.53 6.99 8.17
N GLY A 248 0.51 7.38 9.44
CA GLY A 248 -0.57 8.13 10.04
C GLY A 248 -0.37 9.64 9.94
N TYR A 249 -1.43 10.38 10.29
CA TYR A 249 -1.39 11.83 10.37
C TYR A 249 -0.41 12.30 11.46
N HIS A 250 0.46 13.24 11.10
CA HIS A 250 1.34 13.96 12.02
C HIS A 250 1.12 15.46 11.86
N ALA A 251 0.66 16.14 12.92
CA ALA A 251 0.24 17.54 12.84
C ALA A 251 1.37 18.51 12.47
N GLU A 252 2.60 18.25 12.91
CA GLU A 252 3.78 19.07 12.63
C GLU A 252 4.92 18.23 12.03
N TRP A 253 4.67 17.59 10.90
CA TRP A 253 5.74 16.91 10.20
C TRP A 253 6.74 17.89 9.62
N ARG A 254 8.03 17.68 9.89
CA ARG A 254 9.13 18.54 9.46
C ARG A 254 10.17 17.83 8.59
N GLY A 255 9.93 16.56 8.29
CA GLY A 255 10.77 15.76 7.40
C GLY A 255 10.45 16.00 5.92
N TYR A 256 11.10 15.23 5.07
CA TYR A 256 10.88 15.27 3.64
C TYR A 256 9.45 14.85 3.28
N VAL A 257 8.86 15.56 2.34
CA VAL A 257 7.57 15.23 1.72
C VAL A 257 7.80 15.02 0.24
N LYS A 258 7.49 13.83 -0.25
CA LYS A 258 7.69 13.46 -1.65
C LYS A 258 6.85 14.33 -2.58
N THR A 259 7.45 14.72 -3.70
CA THR A 259 6.75 15.44 -4.77
C THR A 259 5.97 14.47 -5.66
N SER A 260 5.12 14.98 -6.54
CA SER A 260 4.46 14.17 -7.58
C SER A 260 5.48 13.50 -8.50
N TYR A 261 6.59 14.18 -8.80
CA TYR A 261 7.70 13.61 -9.57
C TYR A 261 8.30 12.39 -8.89
N ASP A 262 8.66 12.47 -7.60
CA ASP A 262 9.21 11.34 -6.85
C ASP A 262 8.25 10.15 -6.84
N LEU A 263 6.96 10.42 -6.60
CA LEU A 263 5.93 9.38 -6.50
C LEU A 263 5.65 8.71 -7.85
N LEU A 264 5.66 9.49 -8.94
CA LEU A 264 5.51 8.97 -10.30
C LEU A 264 6.72 8.13 -10.70
N GLU A 265 7.94 8.56 -10.39
CA GLU A 265 9.15 7.76 -10.66
C GLU A 265 9.12 6.44 -9.88
N MET A 266 8.77 6.47 -8.59
CA MET A 266 8.62 5.26 -7.77
C MET A 266 7.55 4.33 -8.31
N MET A 267 6.40 4.84 -8.71
CA MET A 267 5.31 4.06 -9.31
C MET A 267 5.76 3.40 -10.62
N VAL A 268 6.38 4.15 -11.51
CA VAL A 268 6.86 3.62 -12.79
C VAL A 268 7.97 2.58 -12.57
N LYS A 269 8.88 2.82 -11.62
CA LYS A 269 9.89 1.82 -11.23
C LYS A 269 9.23 0.54 -10.75
N ALA A 270 8.23 0.61 -9.86
CA ALA A 270 7.51 -0.57 -9.37
C ALA A 270 6.86 -1.34 -10.53
N VAL A 271 6.10 -0.65 -11.39
CA VAL A 271 5.40 -1.25 -12.54
C VAL A 271 6.38 -1.84 -13.55
N SER A 272 7.55 -1.20 -13.78
CA SER A 272 8.59 -1.73 -14.67
C SER A 272 9.20 -3.05 -14.21
N LEU A 273 9.00 -3.40 -12.94
CA LEU A 273 9.41 -4.65 -12.30
C LEU A 273 8.21 -5.58 -11.97
N ASN A 274 7.08 -5.41 -12.65
CA ASN A 274 5.82 -6.15 -12.46
C ASN A 274 5.12 -5.91 -11.10
N GLY A 275 5.49 -4.87 -10.37
CA GLY A 275 4.91 -4.57 -9.07
C GLY A 275 3.66 -3.71 -9.13
N ASN A 276 2.87 -3.76 -8.07
CA ASN A 276 1.82 -2.80 -7.80
C ASN A 276 2.34 -1.71 -6.87
N PHE A 277 1.94 -0.47 -7.13
CA PHE A 277 2.31 0.67 -6.29
C PHE A 277 1.14 1.11 -5.43
N VAL A 278 1.34 1.10 -4.11
CA VAL A 278 0.34 1.49 -3.11
C VAL A 278 0.79 2.79 -2.46
N LEU A 279 0.02 3.85 -2.65
CA LEU A 279 0.30 5.16 -2.07
C LEU A 279 -0.58 5.42 -0.85
N ASN A 280 0.06 5.70 0.28
CA ASN A 280 -0.62 5.94 1.55
C ASN A 280 -1.02 7.41 1.73
N PHE A 281 -2.24 7.62 2.24
CA PHE A 281 -2.75 8.90 2.71
C PHE A 281 -3.08 8.81 4.20
N GLY A 282 -2.66 9.82 4.97
CA GLY A 282 -2.84 9.87 6.42
C GLY A 282 -3.85 10.95 6.84
N PRO A 283 -5.16 10.66 6.86
CA PRO A 283 -6.16 11.65 7.26
C PRO A 283 -6.03 12.05 8.74
N ASP A 284 -6.38 13.29 9.05
CA ASP A 284 -6.42 13.81 10.42
C ASP A 284 -7.55 13.17 11.26
N GLY A 285 -7.58 13.45 12.56
CA GLY A 285 -8.61 12.94 13.47
C GLY A 285 -10.04 13.40 13.15
N LYS A 286 -10.21 14.40 12.26
CA LYS A 286 -11.52 14.84 11.74
C LYS A 286 -11.89 14.17 10.42
N GLY A 287 -10.98 13.39 9.82
CA GLY A 287 -11.19 12.75 8.53
C GLY A 287 -10.84 13.61 7.31
N ASN A 288 -10.07 14.69 7.49
CA ASN A 288 -9.58 15.45 6.35
C ASN A 288 -8.29 14.86 5.81
N ILE A 289 -8.18 14.74 4.49
CA ILE A 289 -6.90 14.57 3.80
C ILE A 289 -6.27 15.95 3.62
N ARG A 290 -4.97 16.07 3.83
CA ARG A 290 -4.26 17.36 3.69
C ARG A 290 -4.41 17.92 2.28
N SER A 291 -4.46 19.25 2.17
CA SER A 291 -4.54 19.94 0.88
C SER A 291 -3.36 19.62 -0.03
N GLU A 292 -2.16 19.46 0.54
CA GLU A 292 -0.95 19.09 -0.17
C GLU A 292 -1.06 17.68 -0.77
N GLU A 293 -1.56 16.70 0.01
CA GLU A 293 -1.78 15.33 -0.45
C GLU A 293 -2.89 15.27 -1.52
N THR A 294 -3.95 16.06 -1.35
CA THR A 294 -5.02 16.21 -2.36
C THR A 294 -4.48 16.78 -3.67
N LYS A 295 -3.58 17.76 -3.60
CA LYS A 295 -2.91 18.33 -4.77
C LYS A 295 -2.05 17.29 -5.47
N LEU A 296 -1.23 16.53 -4.73
CA LEU A 296 -0.41 15.44 -5.27
C LEU A 296 -1.27 14.37 -5.96
N ALA A 297 -2.38 13.96 -5.35
CA ALA A 297 -3.32 13.02 -5.95
C ALA A 297 -3.88 13.53 -7.29
N LYS A 298 -4.15 14.85 -7.37
CA LYS A 298 -4.61 15.47 -8.62
C LYS A 298 -3.51 15.48 -9.69
N GLU A 299 -2.29 15.85 -9.34
CA GLU A 299 -1.14 15.87 -10.27
C GLU A 299 -0.85 14.47 -10.82
N ILE A 300 -0.84 13.44 -9.96
CA ILE A 300 -0.72 12.04 -10.38
C ILE A 300 -1.88 11.66 -11.32
N GLY A 301 -3.11 12.02 -10.97
CA GLY A 301 -4.28 11.76 -11.80
C GLY A 301 -4.23 12.43 -13.17
N ASP A 302 -3.73 13.66 -13.26
CA ASP A 302 -3.56 14.37 -14.54
C ASP A 302 -2.51 13.69 -15.41
N TRP A 303 -1.40 13.23 -14.84
CA TRP A 303 -0.41 12.42 -15.53
C TRP A 303 -0.99 11.06 -15.99
N MET A 304 -1.73 10.38 -15.13
CA MET A 304 -2.35 9.09 -15.43
C MET A 304 -3.38 9.17 -16.57
N LYS A 305 -4.09 10.28 -16.73
CA LYS A 305 -5.04 10.47 -17.88
C LYS A 305 -4.34 10.30 -19.22
N ILE A 306 -3.10 10.75 -19.31
CA ILE A 306 -2.28 10.69 -20.52
C ILE A 306 -1.56 9.33 -20.63
N ASN A 307 -0.94 8.90 -19.52
CA ASN A 307 0.08 7.85 -19.53
C ASN A 307 -0.42 6.48 -19.04
N LYS A 308 -1.71 6.31 -18.70
CA LYS A 308 -2.26 5.06 -18.15
C LYS A 308 -1.99 3.82 -19.00
N GLU A 309 -1.80 3.98 -20.33
CA GLU A 309 -1.49 2.88 -21.24
C GLU A 309 -0.10 2.27 -20.95
N ALA A 310 0.83 3.09 -20.47
CA ALA A 310 2.17 2.65 -20.06
C ALA A 310 2.20 1.99 -18.68
N ILE A 311 1.07 2.02 -17.94
CA ILE A 311 0.97 1.52 -16.57
C ILE A 311 0.07 0.29 -16.47
N TYR A 312 -1.18 0.38 -16.95
CA TYR A 312 -2.15 -0.68 -16.74
C TYR A 312 -2.00 -1.86 -17.72
N GLY A 313 -1.84 -3.06 -17.12
CA GLY A 313 -1.72 -4.30 -17.87
C GLY A 313 -0.44 -4.38 -18.69
N THR A 314 0.59 -3.66 -18.28
CA THR A 314 1.95 -3.80 -18.78
C THR A 314 2.72 -4.82 -17.96
N SER A 315 3.83 -5.28 -18.49
CA SER A 315 4.80 -6.14 -17.84
C SER A 315 6.19 -5.49 -17.90
N HIS A 316 7.16 -6.09 -17.21
CA HIS A 316 8.55 -5.72 -17.38
C HIS A 316 8.99 -5.89 -18.83
N SER A 317 9.98 -5.10 -19.24
CA SER A 317 10.59 -5.18 -20.57
C SER A 317 11.89 -5.97 -20.53
N THR A 318 12.23 -6.64 -21.64
CA THR A 318 13.56 -7.20 -21.85
C THR A 318 14.63 -6.12 -22.07
N VAL A 319 14.20 -4.89 -22.40
CA VAL A 319 15.08 -3.71 -22.47
C VAL A 319 15.34 -3.23 -21.06
N GLN A 320 16.62 -3.20 -20.68
CA GLN A 320 17.01 -2.80 -19.33
C GLN A 320 16.85 -1.31 -19.10
N LYS A 321 16.61 -0.94 -17.85
CA LYS A 321 16.61 0.47 -17.37
C LYS A 321 17.78 1.24 -17.94
N GLN A 322 17.52 2.46 -18.36
CA GLN A 322 18.54 3.43 -18.78
C GLN A 322 18.68 4.55 -17.72
N ASP A 323 19.76 5.34 -17.80
CA ASP A 323 19.99 6.46 -16.87
C ASP A 323 18.91 7.53 -16.92
N TRP A 324 18.19 7.62 -18.04
CA TRP A 324 17.13 8.61 -18.24
C TRP A 324 15.73 8.12 -17.80
N GLY A 325 15.51 6.80 -17.51
CA GLY A 325 14.19 6.33 -17.08
C GLY A 325 13.98 4.82 -17.18
N TYR A 326 12.74 4.42 -17.26
CA TYR A 326 12.27 3.04 -17.15
C TYR A 326 11.46 2.62 -18.36
N PHE A 327 11.34 1.30 -18.53
CA PHE A 327 10.54 0.68 -19.57
C PHE A 327 9.42 -0.18 -19.00
N THR A 328 8.24 -0.10 -19.63
CA THR A 328 7.18 -1.09 -19.48
C THR A 328 6.79 -1.61 -20.86
N GLN A 329 6.18 -2.79 -20.92
CA GLN A 329 5.85 -3.44 -22.21
C GLN A 329 4.44 -4.00 -22.20
N LYS A 330 3.74 -3.87 -23.34
CA LYS A 330 2.44 -4.49 -23.57
C LYS A 330 2.35 -5.00 -24.99
N GLY A 331 2.40 -6.33 -25.15
CA GLY A 331 2.47 -6.93 -26.48
C GLY A 331 3.70 -6.44 -27.25
N ASN A 332 3.48 -5.83 -28.43
CA ASN A 332 4.52 -5.27 -29.28
C ASN A 332 4.82 -3.77 -29.00
N LYS A 333 4.25 -3.20 -27.98
CA LYS A 333 4.50 -1.80 -27.56
C LYS A 333 5.48 -1.76 -26.42
N LEU A 334 6.53 -0.96 -26.57
CA LEU A 334 7.51 -0.61 -25.54
C LEU A 334 7.23 0.83 -25.11
N TYR A 335 6.91 1.03 -23.85
CA TYR A 335 6.72 2.36 -23.28
C TYR A 335 7.98 2.82 -22.58
N MET A 336 8.37 4.08 -22.82
CA MET A 336 9.54 4.70 -22.26
C MET A 336 9.08 5.86 -21.34
N CYS A 337 9.29 5.71 -20.06
CA CYS A 337 9.01 6.76 -19.08
C CYS A 337 10.31 7.49 -18.77
N VAL A 338 10.42 8.73 -19.26
CA VAL A 338 11.64 9.53 -19.19
C VAL A 338 11.56 10.46 -17.99
N PHE A 339 12.43 10.25 -17.00
CA PHE A 339 12.55 11.08 -15.81
C PHE A 339 13.75 12.02 -15.88
N ASN A 340 14.85 11.58 -16.48
CA ASN A 340 16.05 12.37 -16.63
C ASN A 340 16.34 12.65 -18.12
N ARG A 341 15.86 13.77 -18.62
CA ARG A 341 16.05 14.11 -20.04
C ARG A 341 17.54 14.36 -20.35
N PRO A 342 18.14 13.64 -21.33
CA PRO A 342 19.51 13.89 -21.74
C PRO A 342 19.69 15.30 -22.34
N ILE A 343 20.80 15.95 -22.04
CA ILE A 343 21.11 17.33 -22.51
C ILE A 343 21.09 17.45 -24.05
N ASN A 344 21.48 16.39 -24.74
CA ASN A 344 21.51 16.35 -26.21
C ASN A 344 20.16 15.94 -26.83
N ASN A 345 19.12 15.79 -26.03
CA ASN A 345 17.79 15.34 -26.46
C ASN A 345 17.76 13.96 -27.16
N LEU A 346 18.77 13.12 -26.96
CA LEU A 346 18.85 11.79 -27.54
C LEU A 346 18.63 10.74 -26.46
N LEU A 347 17.55 9.95 -26.60
CA LEU A 347 17.35 8.77 -25.79
C LEU A 347 18.01 7.57 -26.48
N LYS A 348 19.04 7.02 -25.83
CA LYS A 348 19.70 5.81 -26.30
C LYS A 348 19.01 4.60 -25.69
N ILE A 349 18.69 3.62 -26.53
CA ILE A 349 18.12 2.34 -26.11
C ILE A 349 19.06 1.23 -26.55
N GLU A 350 19.48 0.41 -25.62
CA GLU A 350 20.26 -0.81 -25.92
C GLU A 350 19.30 -1.99 -26.07
N ILE A 351 19.16 -2.44 -27.31
CA ILE A 351 18.30 -3.57 -27.64
C ILE A 351 19.04 -4.87 -27.36
N PRO A 352 18.50 -5.78 -26.54
CA PRO A 352 19.10 -7.09 -26.31
C PRO A 352 19.31 -7.88 -27.60
N LYS A 353 20.28 -8.78 -27.61
CA LYS A 353 20.54 -9.65 -28.76
C LYS A 353 19.27 -10.45 -29.12
N GLY A 354 18.78 -10.30 -30.35
CA GLY A 354 17.54 -10.91 -30.81
C GLY A 354 16.27 -10.13 -30.44
N GLY A 355 16.40 -8.96 -29.80
CA GLY A 355 15.28 -8.08 -29.51
C GLY A 355 14.72 -7.39 -30.76
N ILE A 356 13.48 -6.94 -30.67
CA ILE A 356 12.77 -6.27 -31.78
C ILE A 356 13.22 -4.81 -31.86
N ILE A 357 13.67 -4.41 -33.04
CA ILE A 357 14.03 -3.01 -33.32
C ILE A 357 12.72 -2.21 -33.48
N PRO A 358 12.53 -1.09 -32.72
CA PRO A 358 11.39 -0.23 -32.89
C PRO A 358 11.30 0.33 -34.31
N MET A 359 10.13 0.30 -34.91
CA MET A 359 9.88 0.85 -36.26
C MET A 359 9.28 2.26 -36.21
N LYS A 360 8.56 2.57 -35.12
CA LYS A 360 7.91 3.86 -34.90
C LYS A 360 7.98 4.23 -33.42
N ALA A 361 8.12 5.52 -33.14
CA ALA A 361 8.00 6.08 -31.81
C ALA A 361 7.13 7.34 -31.85
N TYR A 362 6.34 7.56 -30.81
CA TYR A 362 5.45 8.71 -30.69
C TYR A 362 5.20 9.04 -29.22
N PHE A 363 4.88 10.29 -28.96
CA PHE A 363 4.50 10.72 -27.61
C PHE A 363 3.05 10.32 -27.32
N LEU A 364 2.80 9.77 -26.10
CA LEU A 364 1.43 9.38 -25.69
C LEU A 364 0.51 10.59 -25.58
N GLU A 365 1.05 11.75 -25.23
CA GLU A 365 0.28 12.98 -25.01
C GLU A 365 -0.46 13.47 -26.26
N ASN A 366 0.19 13.43 -27.42
CA ASN A 366 -0.32 14.08 -28.64
C ASN A 366 -0.21 13.21 -29.89
N ASN A 367 0.30 11.97 -29.77
CA ASN A 367 0.60 11.06 -30.88
C ASN A 367 1.57 11.61 -31.92
N GLN A 368 2.37 12.63 -31.56
CA GLN A 368 3.41 13.14 -32.45
C GLN A 368 4.51 12.10 -32.62
N GLU A 369 4.82 11.74 -33.87
CA GLU A 369 5.92 10.83 -34.17
C GLU A 369 7.27 11.54 -33.92
N THR A 370 8.26 10.76 -33.43
CA THR A 370 9.65 11.19 -33.26
C THR A 370 10.56 10.31 -34.12
N GLU A 371 11.69 10.87 -34.53
CA GLU A 371 12.65 10.17 -35.38
C GLU A 371 13.34 9.03 -34.63
N ILE A 372 13.51 7.90 -35.31
CA ILE A 372 14.29 6.76 -34.85
C ILE A 372 15.54 6.62 -35.72
N GLN A 373 16.71 6.64 -35.11
CA GLN A 373 17.97 6.30 -35.79
C GLN A 373 18.49 4.97 -35.33
N ASN A 374 18.86 4.13 -36.26
CA ASN A 374 19.40 2.80 -36.00
C ASN A 374 20.94 2.90 -35.97
N ALA A 375 21.54 2.69 -34.82
CA ALA A 375 22.98 2.77 -34.61
C ALA A 375 23.57 1.38 -34.24
N GLY A 376 23.49 0.42 -35.15
CA GLY A 376 23.98 -0.94 -34.95
C GLY A 376 23.15 -1.71 -33.92
N LYS A 377 23.72 -1.98 -32.73
CA LYS A 377 23.01 -2.65 -31.60
C LYS A 377 22.14 -1.69 -30.80
N ASN A 378 22.20 -0.41 -31.10
CA ASN A 378 21.51 0.65 -30.38
C ASN A 378 20.44 1.28 -31.28
N CYS A 379 19.34 1.69 -30.67
CA CYS A 379 18.35 2.56 -31.27
C CYS A 379 18.47 3.93 -30.60
N LEU A 380 18.51 4.99 -31.40
CA LEU A 380 18.51 6.36 -30.91
C LEU A 380 17.17 7.00 -31.26
N LEU A 381 16.55 7.63 -30.28
CA LEU A 381 15.32 8.38 -30.46
C LEU A 381 15.61 9.86 -30.24
N TYR A 382 15.15 10.69 -31.16
CA TYR A 382 15.20 12.13 -31.01
C TYR A 382 13.93 12.59 -30.29
N THR A 383 14.09 13.27 -29.17
CA THR A 383 12.99 14.00 -28.57
C THR A 383 12.87 15.34 -29.28
N SER A 384 11.66 15.76 -29.67
CA SER A 384 11.44 17.07 -30.29
C SER A 384 11.99 18.20 -29.45
N ASP A 385 12.46 19.27 -30.09
CA ASP A 385 12.91 20.49 -29.41
C ASP A 385 11.86 21.01 -28.43
N ALA A 386 12.34 21.36 -27.27
CA ALA A 386 11.50 21.83 -26.19
C ALA A 386 10.88 23.19 -26.49
N ALA A 387 9.74 23.19 -27.15
CA ALA A 387 8.82 24.32 -27.08
C ALA A 387 7.93 24.28 -25.83
N ASP A 388 8.00 23.21 -25.03
CA ASP A 388 7.16 23.08 -23.84
C ASP A 388 7.89 22.37 -22.67
N GLU A 389 8.59 23.19 -21.87
CA GLU A 389 9.25 22.74 -20.63
C GLU A 389 8.30 22.29 -19.52
N ARG A 390 6.99 22.18 -19.77
CA ARG A 390 5.96 21.96 -18.73
C ARG A 390 5.23 20.64 -18.79
N SER A 391 5.44 19.81 -19.81
CA SER A 391 4.69 18.57 -20.00
C SER A 391 5.53 17.29 -19.99
N SER A 392 6.81 17.35 -19.66
CA SER A 392 7.67 16.16 -19.54
C SER A 392 7.89 15.78 -18.07
N VAL A 393 6.89 15.24 -17.42
CA VAL A 393 7.00 14.33 -16.28
C VAL A 393 6.02 13.20 -16.51
#